data_e3f3ea92be6ae0f7310be04d06dcc051
#
_entry.id   e3f3ea92be6ae0f7310be04d06dcc051
#
_cell.length_a   1.000
_cell.length_b   1.000
_cell.length_c   1.000
_cell.angle_alpha   90.00
_cell.angle_beta   90.00
_cell.angle_gamma   90.00
#
_symmetry.space_group_name_H-M   'P 1'
#
loop_
_entity.id
_entity.type
_entity.pdbx_description
1 polymer ?
#
loop_
_entity_poly.entity_id
_entity_poly.type
_entity_poly.pdbx_seq_one_letter_code
_entity_poly.pdbx_strand_id
1 'polypeptide(L)'
;LEIDVHEFPEGTKTAAEAAEAVGCSVEEIASGIVLSADGDLVVSVTSGANRVDTAKIADLLGVDGPAVSMADAEDVKATLGWSIGGVPPFCHETDVPVFLDETLAGFDRVWAAAGTPEAVFPIDPEGITAAAGAETADVRE
;
A
#
# COMPACT_ATOMS: atom_id res chain seq x y z
N LEU A 1 -14.89 2.83 -10.98
CA LEU A 1 -13.51 2.40 -11.20
C LEU A 1 -13.48 0.96 -11.69
N GLU A 2 -12.99 0.74 -12.89
CA GLU A 2 -12.82 -0.59 -13.43
C GLU A 2 -11.47 -1.16 -13.02
N ILE A 3 -11.49 -2.40 -12.54
CA ILE A 3 -10.29 -3.10 -12.06
C ILE A 3 -10.17 -4.42 -12.82
N ASP A 4 -8.99 -4.66 -13.39
CA ASP A 4 -8.66 -5.89 -14.09
C ASP A 4 -7.74 -6.75 -13.21
N VAL A 5 -8.33 -7.63 -12.41
CA VAL A 5 -7.60 -8.44 -11.43
C VAL A 5 -6.91 -9.62 -12.11
N HIS A 6 -5.62 -9.75 -11.85
CA HIS A 6 -4.79 -10.88 -12.31
C HIS A 6 -4.42 -11.75 -11.12
N GLU A 7 -4.75 -13.03 -11.17
CA GLU A 7 -4.43 -13.99 -10.11
C GLU A 7 -3.22 -14.85 -10.50
N PHE A 8 -2.32 -15.01 -9.54
CA PHE A 8 -1.11 -15.80 -9.70
C PHE A 8 -0.99 -16.79 -8.53
N PRO A 9 -1.60 -18.00 -8.66
CA PRO A 9 -1.64 -18.96 -7.55
C PRO A 9 -0.27 -19.39 -7.01
N GLU A 10 0.78 -19.23 -7.81
CA GLU A 10 2.15 -19.60 -7.40
C GLU A 10 2.81 -18.54 -6.52
N GLY A 11 2.14 -17.43 -6.31
CA GLY A 11 2.53 -16.44 -5.32
C GLY A 11 3.00 -15.11 -5.89
N THR A 12 2.46 -14.05 -5.30
CA THR A 12 2.92 -12.67 -5.49
C THR A 12 3.06 -12.03 -4.11
N LYS A 13 3.56 -12.82 -3.14
CA LYS A 13 3.64 -12.41 -1.73
C LYS A 13 4.63 -11.30 -1.47
N THR A 14 5.69 -11.24 -2.29
CA THR A 14 6.66 -10.14 -2.22
C THR A 14 6.51 -9.24 -3.43
N ALA A 15 6.97 -8.00 -3.31
CA ALA A 15 6.97 -7.07 -4.44
C ALA A 15 7.79 -7.61 -5.61
N ALA A 16 8.92 -8.26 -5.34
CA ALA A 16 9.77 -8.85 -6.38
C ALA A 16 9.03 -9.97 -7.12
N GLU A 17 8.33 -10.85 -6.40
CA GLU A 17 7.55 -11.93 -7.01
C GLU A 17 6.40 -11.36 -7.86
N ALA A 18 5.71 -10.34 -7.37
CA ALA A 18 4.64 -9.69 -8.12
C ALA A 18 5.17 -9.05 -9.40
N ALA A 19 6.29 -8.36 -9.31
CA ALA A 19 6.90 -7.71 -10.47
C ALA A 19 7.29 -8.73 -11.54
N GLU A 20 7.87 -9.85 -11.14
CA GLU A 20 8.24 -10.94 -12.06
C GLU A 20 6.99 -11.55 -12.73
N ALA A 21 5.93 -11.76 -11.96
CA ALA A 21 4.70 -12.38 -12.46
C ALA A 21 4.00 -11.53 -13.52
N VAL A 22 3.98 -10.20 -13.35
CA VAL A 22 3.32 -9.28 -14.30
C VAL A 22 4.26 -8.70 -15.36
N GLY A 23 5.56 -8.92 -15.23
CA GLY A 23 6.55 -8.45 -16.20
C GLY A 23 6.88 -6.97 -16.09
N CYS A 24 6.83 -6.40 -14.90
CA CYS A 24 7.22 -5.00 -14.64
C CYS A 24 8.42 -4.91 -13.71
N SER A 25 8.92 -3.69 -13.46
CA SER A 25 9.97 -3.49 -12.46
C SER A 25 9.37 -3.49 -11.05
N VAL A 26 10.18 -3.82 -10.05
CA VAL A 26 9.72 -3.83 -8.65
C VAL A 26 9.27 -2.44 -8.19
N GLU A 27 9.81 -1.38 -8.78
CA GLU A 27 9.44 -0.01 -8.48
C GLU A 27 7.97 0.30 -8.82
N GLU A 28 7.39 -0.43 -9.78
CA GLU A 28 6.02 -0.27 -10.23
C GLU A 28 5.00 -1.04 -9.37
N ILE A 29 5.45 -1.76 -8.36
CA ILE A 29 4.57 -2.48 -7.43
C ILE A 29 4.16 -1.53 -6.30
N ALA A 30 2.86 -1.35 -6.16
CA ALA A 30 2.28 -0.50 -5.11
C ALA A 30 1.86 -1.39 -3.94
N SER A 31 2.69 -1.43 -2.91
CA SER A 31 2.45 -2.25 -1.72
C SER A 31 1.70 -1.46 -0.65
N GLY A 32 0.58 -2.00 -0.19
CA GLY A 32 -0.19 -1.40 0.92
C GLY A 32 0.43 -1.78 2.26
N ILE A 33 1.27 -0.90 2.78
CA ILE A 33 1.92 -1.09 4.08
C ILE A 33 1.04 -0.47 5.16
N VAL A 34 0.66 -1.26 6.16
CA VAL A 34 -0.21 -0.79 7.24
C VAL A 34 0.63 -0.51 8.48
N LEU A 35 0.44 0.68 9.03
CA LEU A 35 1.17 1.16 10.20
C LEU A 35 0.20 1.49 11.31
N SER A 36 0.67 1.41 12.55
CA SER A 36 -0.07 1.88 13.72
C SER A 36 0.57 3.19 14.19
N ALA A 37 -0.23 4.22 14.28
CA ALA A 37 0.19 5.54 14.75
C ALA A 37 -0.64 5.90 15.98
N ASP A 38 -0.03 5.80 17.16
CA ASP A 38 -0.69 6.09 18.43
C ASP A 38 -2.02 5.33 18.61
N GLY A 39 -2.04 4.07 18.18
CA GLY A 39 -3.21 3.20 18.27
C GLY A 39 -4.15 3.21 17.07
N ASP A 40 -3.98 4.15 16.14
CA ASP A 40 -4.80 4.24 14.93
C ASP A 40 -4.03 3.70 13.73
N LEU A 41 -4.74 3.04 12.81
CA LEU A 41 -4.10 2.50 11.61
C LEU A 41 -3.99 3.56 10.51
N VAL A 42 -2.92 3.44 9.73
CA VAL A 42 -2.68 4.26 8.53
C VAL A 42 -2.09 3.37 7.45
N VAL A 43 -2.45 3.62 6.20
CA VAL A 43 -1.94 2.86 5.05
C VAL A 43 -0.98 3.74 4.27
N SER A 44 0.22 3.21 4.01
CA SER A 44 1.18 3.83 3.10
C SER A 44 1.31 2.93 1.87
N VAL A 45 0.82 3.42 0.73
CA VAL A 45 0.97 2.72 -0.56
C VAL A 45 2.36 3.06 -1.07
N THR A 46 3.29 2.12 -0.89
CA THR A 46 4.72 2.32 -1.07
C THR A 46 5.23 1.52 -2.27
N SER A 47 6.17 2.10 -3.03
CA SER A 47 6.85 1.37 -4.12
C SER A 47 7.56 0.14 -3.57
N GLY A 48 7.49 -0.97 -4.30
CA GLY A 48 8.15 -2.22 -3.90
C GLY A 48 9.67 -2.12 -3.79
N ALA A 49 10.28 -1.11 -4.40
CA ALA A 49 11.72 -0.85 -4.31
C ALA A 49 12.09 -0.03 -3.08
N ASN A 50 11.11 0.51 -2.37
CA ASN A 50 11.33 1.40 -1.23
C ASN A 50 10.89 0.76 0.08
N ARG A 51 11.42 1.28 1.18
CA ARG A 51 10.95 0.97 2.53
C ARG A 51 10.30 2.20 3.10
N VAL A 52 9.18 2.03 3.80
CA VAL A 52 8.51 3.13 4.47
C VAL A 52 9.36 3.65 5.62
N ASP A 53 9.45 4.97 5.74
CA ASP A 53 10.12 5.63 6.84
C ASP A 53 9.07 6.07 7.87
N THR A 54 9.06 5.41 9.03
CA THR A 54 8.08 5.68 10.07
C THR A 54 8.19 7.10 10.61
N ALA A 55 9.38 7.68 10.62
CA ALA A 55 9.57 9.08 11.07
C ALA A 55 8.89 10.07 10.12
N LYS A 56 8.95 9.81 8.81
CA LYS A 56 8.26 10.64 7.81
C LYS A 56 6.75 10.53 7.94
N ILE A 57 6.23 9.31 8.17
CA ILE A 57 4.81 9.09 8.41
C ILE A 57 4.37 9.84 9.68
N ALA A 58 5.16 9.80 10.75
CA ALA A 58 4.87 10.51 11.99
C ALA A 58 4.79 12.02 11.74
N ASP A 59 5.71 12.58 10.97
CA ASP A 59 5.70 14.00 10.62
C ASP A 59 4.45 14.37 9.82
N LEU A 60 4.06 13.53 8.87
CA LEU A 60 2.86 13.76 8.06
C LEU A 60 1.58 13.72 8.89
N LEU A 61 1.54 12.88 9.93
CA LEU A 61 0.40 12.73 10.81
C LEU A 61 0.42 13.72 11.98
N GLY A 62 1.56 14.36 12.24
CA GLY A 62 1.72 15.27 13.38
C GLY A 62 1.84 14.57 14.72
N VAL A 63 2.41 13.34 14.73
CA VAL A 63 2.64 12.54 15.94
C VAL A 63 4.14 12.32 16.15
N ASP A 64 4.51 11.85 17.34
CA ASP A 64 5.91 11.53 17.63
C ASP A 64 6.37 10.30 16.84
N GLY A 65 7.63 10.32 16.37
CA GLY A 65 8.22 9.21 15.61
C GLY A 65 8.05 7.85 16.29
N PRO A 66 8.38 7.70 17.59
CA PRO A 66 8.20 6.43 18.30
C PRO A 66 6.76 5.92 18.39
N ALA A 67 5.76 6.77 18.15
CA ALA A 67 4.35 6.38 18.15
C ALA A 67 3.95 5.58 16.89
N VAL A 68 4.78 5.61 15.84
CA VAL A 68 4.51 4.93 14.58
C VAL A 68 5.31 3.63 14.49
N SER A 69 4.61 2.53 14.25
CA SER A 69 5.22 1.20 14.10
C SER A 69 4.41 0.39 13.09
N MET A 70 4.92 -0.78 12.70
CA MET A 70 4.17 -1.69 11.83
C MET A 70 2.95 -2.22 12.59
N ALA A 71 1.80 -2.26 11.92
CA ALA A 71 0.56 -2.77 12.51
C ALA A 71 0.59 -4.28 12.63
N ASP A 72 -0.11 -4.81 13.63
CA ASP A 72 -0.28 -6.26 13.81
C ASP A 72 -1.26 -6.81 12.78
N ALA A 73 -1.03 -8.04 12.31
CA ALA A 73 -1.88 -8.68 11.32
C ALA A 73 -3.36 -8.79 11.78
N GLU A 74 -3.59 -9.05 13.06
CA GLU A 74 -4.94 -9.11 13.64
C GLU A 74 -5.66 -7.77 13.56
N ASP A 75 -4.97 -6.68 13.89
CA ASP A 75 -5.51 -5.32 13.83
C ASP A 75 -5.82 -4.93 12.39
N VAL A 76 -4.94 -5.28 11.45
CA VAL A 76 -5.15 -5.02 10.03
C VAL A 76 -6.43 -5.70 9.55
N LYS A 77 -6.60 -6.98 9.85
CA LYS A 77 -7.78 -7.75 9.46
C LYS A 77 -9.06 -7.20 10.10
N ALA A 78 -9.00 -6.89 11.39
CA ALA A 78 -10.16 -6.40 12.14
C ALA A 78 -10.62 -5.01 11.69
N THR A 79 -9.67 -4.13 11.35
CA THR A 79 -9.96 -2.73 11.02
C THR A 79 -10.22 -2.54 9.52
N LEU A 80 -9.39 -3.15 8.66
CA LEU A 80 -9.46 -2.92 7.21
C LEU A 80 -10.23 -4.02 6.47
N GLY A 81 -10.43 -5.18 7.09
CA GLY A 81 -11.11 -6.30 6.46
C GLY A 81 -10.22 -7.12 5.53
N TRP A 82 -8.95 -6.79 5.40
CA TRP A 82 -8.01 -7.45 4.50
C TRP A 82 -6.85 -8.07 5.28
N SER A 83 -6.32 -9.16 4.74
CA SER A 83 -5.12 -9.79 5.32
C SER A 83 -3.87 -9.02 4.95
N ILE A 84 -2.92 -8.94 5.89
CA ILE A 84 -1.63 -8.31 5.63
C ILE A 84 -0.95 -9.00 4.44
N GLY A 85 -0.30 -8.20 3.57
CA GLY A 85 0.29 -8.69 2.32
C GLY A 85 -0.67 -8.64 1.13
N GLY A 86 -1.99 -8.57 1.38
CA GLY A 86 -3.01 -8.45 0.33
C GLY A 86 -3.81 -7.15 0.42
N VAL A 87 -3.39 -6.21 1.27
CA VAL A 87 -4.14 -4.96 1.49
C VAL A 87 -4.16 -4.11 0.22
N PRO A 88 -5.35 -3.86 -0.36
CA PRO A 88 -5.45 -2.98 -1.52
C PRO A 88 -5.28 -1.52 -1.10
N PRO A 89 -5.02 -0.60 -2.05
CA PRO A 89 -4.84 0.81 -1.72
C PRO A 89 -6.12 1.54 -1.32
N PHE A 90 -7.26 0.89 -1.44
CA PHE A 90 -8.58 1.47 -1.10
C PHE A 90 -9.56 0.35 -0.73
N CYS A 91 -10.83 0.69 -0.54
CA CYS A 91 -11.89 -0.26 -0.15
C CYS A 91 -11.65 -0.89 1.23
N HIS A 92 -11.19 -0.10 2.18
CA HIS A 92 -11.01 -0.53 3.56
C HIS A 92 -12.34 -0.44 4.33
N GLU A 93 -12.60 -1.40 5.22
CA GLU A 93 -13.84 -1.38 6.03
C GLU A 93 -13.96 -0.13 6.89
N THR A 94 -12.82 0.33 7.43
CA THR A 94 -12.77 1.56 8.21
C THR A 94 -11.97 2.58 7.44
N ASP A 95 -12.46 3.81 7.35
CA ASP A 95 -11.72 4.89 6.72
C ASP A 95 -10.48 5.22 7.54
N VAL A 96 -9.33 5.14 6.90
CA VAL A 96 -8.03 5.44 7.51
C VAL A 96 -7.25 6.39 6.61
N PRO A 97 -6.31 7.16 7.15
CA PRO A 97 -5.42 7.97 6.30
C PRO A 97 -4.64 7.07 5.35
N VAL A 98 -4.53 7.51 4.09
CA VAL A 98 -3.76 6.79 3.07
C VAL A 98 -2.76 7.76 2.47
N PHE A 99 -1.50 7.34 2.43
CA PHE A 99 -0.44 8.07 1.74
C PHE A 99 0.02 7.30 0.52
N LEU A 100 0.36 8.01 -0.54
CA LEU A 100 0.92 7.43 -1.76
C LEU A 100 2.38 7.86 -1.89
N ASP A 101 3.29 6.88 -2.00
CA ASP A 101 4.70 7.13 -2.24
C ASP A 101 4.87 7.94 -3.53
N GLU A 102 5.56 9.07 -3.45
CA GLU A 102 5.78 9.92 -4.62
C GLU A 102 6.54 9.20 -5.75
N THR A 103 7.30 8.13 -5.42
CA THR A 103 7.94 7.30 -6.43
C THR A 103 6.91 6.67 -7.36
N LEU A 104 5.79 6.20 -6.80
CA LEU A 104 4.70 5.61 -7.59
C LEU A 104 4.01 6.64 -8.48
N ALA A 105 3.88 7.87 -8.00
CA ALA A 105 3.23 8.94 -8.75
C ALA A 105 3.97 9.31 -10.04
N GLY A 106 5.23 8.91 -10.18
CA GLY A 106 6.01 9.14 -11.38
C GLY A 106 5.76 8.14 -12.51
N PHE A 107 4.97 7.09 -12.28
CA PHE A 107 4.66 6.08 -13.29
C PHE A 107 3.26 6.31 -13.88
N ASP A 108 3.07 5.89 -15.13
CA ASP A 108 1.74 5.93 -15.77
C ASP A 108 0.83 4.84 -15.22
N ARG A 109 1.41 3.74 -14.78
CA ARG A 109 0.67 2.59 -14.26
C ARG A 109 1.50 1.87 -13.21
N VAL A 110 0.82 1.46 -12.13
CA VAL A 110 1.40 0.64 -11.07
C VAL A 110 0.51 -0.57 -10.84
N TRP A 111 1.03 -1.56 -10.11
CA TRP A 111 0.30 -2.80 -9.80
C TRP A 111 0.09 -2.89 -8.29
N ALA A 112 -1.14 -3.09 -7.88
CA ALA A 112 -1.52 -3.11 -6.47
C ALA A 112 -2.18 -4.43 -6.08
N ALA A 113 -2.14 -4.77 -4.79
CA ALA A 113 -2.80 -5.97 -4.27
C ALA A 113 -4.33 -5.83 -4.38
N ALA A 114 -4.98 -6.94 -4.69
CA ALA A 114 -6.43 -6.99 -4.91
C ALA A 114 -7.17 -7.74 -3.81
N GLY A 115 -6.68 -7.67 -2.57
CA GLY A 115 -7.32 -8.27 -1.41
C GLY A 115 -6.73 -9.58 -0.96
N THR A 116 -5.89 -10.21 -1.78
CA THR A 116 -5.14 -11.42 -1.42
C THR A 116 -3.70 -11.30 -1.90
N PRO A 117 -2.77 -12.05 -1.28
CA PRO A 117 -1.36 -12.02 -1.72
C PRO A 117 -1.12 -12.54 -3.13
N GLU A 118 -2.07 -13.27 -3.70
CA GLU A 118 -1.93 -13.89 -5.02
C GLU A 118 -2.60 -13.08 -6.14
N ALA A 119 -3.31 -12.00 -5.82
CA ALA A 119 -4.05 -11.21 -6.81
C ALA A 119 -3.55 -9.78 -6.86
N VAL A 120 -3.33 -9.28 -8.06
CA VAL A 120 -2.90 -7.90 -8.30
C VAL A 120 -3.72 -7.29 -9.45
N PHE A 121 -3.77 -5.98 -9.51
CA PHE A 121 -4.43 -5.27 -10.59
C PHE A 121 -3.63 -4.03 -11.00
N PRO A 122 -3.67 -3.67 -12.30
CA PRO A 122 -3.03 -2.43 -12.74
C PRO A 122 -3.95 -1.24 -12.49
N ILE A 123 -3.35 -0.14 -12.08
CA ILE A 123 -4.07 1.12 -11.86
C ILE A 123 -3.10 2.28 -12.06
N ASP A 124 -3.59 3.41 -12.54
CA ASP A 124 -2.76 4.61 -12.55
C ASP A 124 -2.73 5.24 -11.14
N PRO A 125 -1.64 5.93 -10.78
CA PRO A 125 -1.53 6.52 -9.43
C PRO A 125 -2.63 7.55 -9.12
N GLU A 126 -3.11 8.27 -10.11
CA GLU A 126 -4.23 9.22 -9.93
C GLU A 126 -5.51 8.49 -9.54
N GLY A 127 -5.72 7.28 -10.06
CA GLY A 127 -6.84 6.44 -9.68
C GLY A 127 -6.79 6.04 -8.21
N ILE A 128 -5.60 5.78 -7.68
CA ILE A 128 -5.41 5.50 -6.25
C ILE A 128 -5.76 6.73 -5.42
N THR A 129 -5.23 7.90 -5.77
CA THR A 129 -5.50 9.12 -5.01
C THR A 129 -6.98 9.48 -5.04
N ALA A 130 -7.64 9.30 -6.18
CA ALA A 130 -9.06 9.59 -6.31
C ALA A 130 -9.94 8.63 -5.50
N ALA A 131 -9.64 7.33 -5.57
CA ALA A 131 -10.45 6.30 -4.90
C ALA A 131 -10.23 6.25 -3.39
N ALA A 132 -8.99 6.45 -2.93
CA ALA A 132 -8.63 6.34 -1.52
C ALA A 132 -8.60 7.67 -0.78
N GLY A 133 -8.63 8.79 -1.49
CA GLY A 133 -8.36 10.09 -0.89
C GLY A 133 -6.91 10.20 -0.42
N ALA A 134 -6.00 9.51 -1.09
CA ALA A 134 -4.60 9.43 -0.68
C ALA A 134 -3.86 10.74 -0.91
N GLU A 135 -2.94 11.06 0.00
CA GLU A 135 -2.03 12.17 -0.13
C GLU A 135 -0.69 11.67 -0.66
N THR A 136 -0.22 12.22 -1.77
CA THR A 136 1.09 11.89 -2.32
C THR A 136 2.17 12.57 -1.48
N ALA A 137 3.15 11.79 -1.02
CA ALA A 137 4.18 12.29 -0.13
C ALA A 137 5.46 11.48 -0.23
N ASP A 138 6.56 12.02 0.31
CA ASP A 138 7.80 11.27 0.49
C ASP A 138 7.67 10.44 1.77
N VAL A 139 7.47 9.12 1.61
CA VAL A 139 7.30 8.20 2.73
C VAL A 139 8.42 7.17 2.82
N ARG A 140 9.41 7.27 1.95
CA ARG A 140 10.51 6.31 1.86
C ARG A 140 11.72 6.68 2.73
N GLU A 141 12.43 5.65 3.16
CA GLU A 141 13.73 5.82 3.81
C GLU A 141 14.77 6.47 2.88
#